data_fcb0160c1d54183d9d193d4af7ae9a27
#
_entry.id   fcb0160c1d54183d9d193d4af7ae9a27
#
_cell.length_a   1.000
_cell.length_b   1.000
_cell.length_c   1.000
_cell.angle_alpha   90.00
_cell.angle_beta   90.00
_cell.angle_gamma   90.00
#
_symmetry.space_group_name_H-M   'P 1'
#
loop_
_entity.id
_entity.type
_entity.pdbx_description
1 polymer ?
#
loop_
_entity_poly.entity_id
_entity_poly.type
_entity_poly.pdbx_seq_one_letter_code
_entity_poly.pdbx_strand_id
1 'polypeptide(L)'
;MNSKNQQKKKEIDWMITLVPLALIVALCIVFFFAPEQSNQVLGQIRFLFGDTFGTYYLVIGLGIFFLSLFLAGSKYGNIVLGKPDEKPKYSFFAWGCMMFTCGLAADILFYSFSEWILYATDPHIAELGSIQEWAGVFPLFHWSFIPWGFYLVLAVAFGFMLHVRKRNRQKYSEACRPILGKQTDGIGGRLIDLLAVFALLAGTATTFSVATPLMAEIIGELFHMEVSRTVINIIILLITCCVYTYSLLHGFKGISILAKVCIYLFFGLLAFVLLFGGETRYIIETGFSSLGKMIQNFISLSTYTDPMRTTNFPQNWTIYYWAYWMVWCVAAPFFIGSISRGRTVRQTILGGYGFGVGSTLVSFIILGNYSMEKQISGAIDFISQYNENGDLYHLIVSMIKTMPCAPLIMVVVLVTMVAFYATSFDSIALTASCYSYRKLEDGEEPAKGIQLMWCILLILLPIALLFAESSMNSLQSVSIVAAFPIGIVIVMIAVSFLKDAKLYLEELQGGKAHGEEKKENR
;
A
#
# COMPACT_ATOMS: atom_id res chain seq x y z
N MET A 1 52.70 -5.20 -7.17
CA MET A 1 51.96 -6.06 -6.24
C MET A 1 50.49 -6.00 -6.56
N ASN A 2 49.96 -7.05 -7.19
CA ASN A 2 48.58 -7.15 -7.67
C ASN A 2 47.60 -7.28 -6.50
N SER A 3 46.86 -6.24 -6.13
CA SER A 3 45.65 -6.41 -5.36
C SER A 3 44.54 -6.83 -6.31
N LYS A 4 44.37 -8.13 -6.53
CA LYS A 4 43.13 -8.67 -7.11
C LYS A 4 42.00 -8.32 -6.17
N ASN A 5 41.21 -7.30 -6.54
CA ASN A 5 39.85 -7.08 -6.05
C ASN A 5 39.07 -8.36 -6.32
N GLN A 6 38.99 -9.25 -5.34
CA GLN A 6 37.99 -10.32 -5.33
C GLN A 6 36.63 -9.63 -5.18
N GLN A 7 35.97 -9.29 -6.30
CA GLN A 7 34.54 -9.04 -6.30
C GLN A 7 33.88 -10.28 -5.65
N LYS A 8 33.49 -10.16 -4.38
CA LYS A 8 32.69 -11.19 -3.73
C LYS A 8 31.48 -11.44 -4.61
N LYS A 9 31.39 -12.63 -5.17
CA LYS A 9 30.29 -13.04 -6.04
C LYS A 9 28.99 -12.89 -5.27
N LYS A 10 28.07 -12.02 -5.75
CA LYS A 10 26.74 -11.79 -5.16
C LYS A 10 26.00 -13.13 -5.13
N GLU A 11 25.74 -13.64 -3.95
CA GLU A 11 25.16 -14.98 -3.78
C GLU A 11 23.63 -14.90 -3.91
N ILE A 12 23.09 -15.47 -4.98
CA ILE A 12 21.64 -15.54 -5.24
C ILE A 12 21.01 -16.59 -4.33
N ASP A 13 19.89 -16.26 -3.70
CA ASP A 13 19.02 -17.21 -3.02
C ASP A 13 18.01 -17.79 -4.02
N TRP A 14 18.37 -18.91 -4.62
CA TRP A 14 17.56 -19.55 -5.65
C TRP A 14 16.18 -19.97 -5.16
N MET A 15 16.01 -20.28 -3.88
CA MET A 15 14.70 -20.62 -3.32
C MET A 15 13.76 -19.42 -3.40
N ILE A 16 14.20 -18.25 -2.93
CA ILE A 16 13.37 -17.02 -2.95
C ILE A 16 13.17 -16.51 -4.38
N THR A 17 14.06 -16.84 -5.30
CA THR A 17 13.97 -16.40 -6.70
C THR A 17 13.07 -17.32 -7.53
N LEU A 18 13.27 -18.64 -7.44
CA LEU A 18 12.60 -19.60 -8.32
C LEU A 18 11.23 -20.07 -7.82
N VAL A 19 11.00 -20.15 -6.50
CA VAL A 19 9.70 -20.60 -5.96
C VAL A 19 8.58 -19.64 -6.32
N PRO A 20 8.69 -18.31 -6.15
CA PRO A 20 7.66 -17.39 -6.61
C PRO A 20 7.46 -17.43 -8.13
N LEU A 21 8.54 -17.50 -8.91
CA LEU A 21 8.47 -17.63 -10.36
C LEU A 21 7.66 -18.87 -10.78
N ALA A 22 8.02 -20.03 -10.25
CA ALA A 22 7.34 -21.29 -10.57
C ALA A 22 5.88 -21.27 -10.15
N LEU A 23 5.57 -20.73 -8.97
CA LEU A 23 4.19 -20.63 -8.47
C LEU A 23 3.35 -19.68 -9.33
N ILE A 24 3.87 -18.50 -9.70
CA ILE A 24 3.14 -17.56 -10.55
C ILE A 24 2.87 -18.16 -11.92
N VAL A 25 3.88 -18.78 -12.54
CA VAL A 25 3.69 -19.45 -13.83
C VAL A 25 2.62 -20.54 -13.72
N ALA A 26 2.66 -21.36 -12.67
CA ALA A 26 1.64 -22.37 -12.41
C ALA A 26 0.25 -21.76 -12.20
N LEU A 27 0.13 -20.70 -11.41
CA LEU A 27 -1.14 -19.98 -11.21
C LEU A 27 -1.65 -19.38 -12.54
N CYS A 28 -0.80 -18.74 -13.34
CA CYS A 28 -1.18 -18.23 -14.66
C CYS A 28 -1.74 -19.33 -15.57
N ILE A 29 -1.09 -20.51 -15.60
CA ILE A 29 -1.56 -21.66 -16.37
C ILE A 29 -2.93 -22.10 -15.86
N VAL A 30 -3.11 -22.24 -14.55
CA VAL A 30 -4.37 -22.68 -13.94
C VAL A 30 -5.49 -21.67 -14.20
N PHE A 31 -5.25 -20.37 -14.02
CA PHE A 31 -6.23 -19.33 -14.30
C PHE A 31 -6.63 -19.28 -15.80
N PHE A 32 -5.68 -19.52 -16.69
CA PHE A 32 -5.94 -19.52 -18.12
C PHE A 32 -6.75 -20.75 -18.59
N PHE A 33 -6.43 -21.95 -18.10
CA PHE A 33 -7.08 -23.19 -18.55
C PHE A 33 -8.31 -23.60 -17.73
N ALA A 34 -8.45 -23.09 -16.51
CA ALA A 34 -9.55 -23.43 -15.61
C ALA A 34 -10.06 -22.18 -14.83
N PRO A 35 -10.55 -21.13 -15.51
CA PRO A 35 -10.90 -19.86 -14.86
C PRO A 35 -12.04 -20.00 -13.84
N GLU A 36 -13.10 -20.75 -14.16
CA GLU A 36 -14.25 -20.94 -13.27
C GLU A 36 -13.85 -21.69 -11.98
N GLN A 37 -13.09 -22.78 -12.10
CA GLN A 37 -12.61 -23.56 -10.97
C GLN A 37 -11.64 -22.72 -10.11
N SER A 38 -10.81 -21.92 -10.74
CA SER A 38 -9.89 -21.02 -10.05
C SER A 38 -10.65 -19.98 -9.21
N ASN A 39 -11.68 -19.36 -9.77
CA ASN A 39 -12.54 -18.40 -9.07
C ASN A 39 -13.31 -19.06 -7.91
N GLN A 40 -13.82 -20.31 -8.07
CA GLN A 40 -14.47 -21.07 -7.00
C GLN A 40 -13.50 -21.37 -5.86
N VAL A 41 -12.30 -21.85 -6.16
CA VAL A 41 -11.27 -22.14 -5.14
C VAL A 41 -10.84 -20.87 -4.42
N LEU A 42 -10.64 -19.77 -5.13
CA LEU A 42 -10.35 -18.47 -4.50
C LEU A 42 -11.48 -18.02 -3.58
N GLY A 43 -12.73 -18.21 -3.98
CA GLY A 43 -13.90 -17.89 -3.17
C GLY A 43 -13.95 -18.72 -1.87
N GLN A 44 -13.66 -20.03 -1.94
CA GLN A 44 -13.59 -20.89 -0.75
C GLN A 44 -12.46 -20.48 0.20
N ILE A 45 -11.28 -20.17 -0.35
CA ILE A 45 -10.13 -19.74 0.45
C ILE A 45 -10.41 -18.34 1.05
N ARG A 46 -11.05 -17.45 0.29
CA ARG A 46 -11.51 -16.15 0.82
C ARG A 46 -12.47 -16.32 1.99
N PHE A 47 -13.45 -17.23 1.88
CA PHE A 47 -14.39 -17.52 2.96
C PHE A 47 -13.64 -17.98 4.21
N LEU A 48 -12.68 -18.90 4.07
CA LEU A 48 -11.88 -19.37 5.20
C LEU A 48 -11.10 -18.23 5.87
N PHE A 49 -10.35 -17.46 5.13
CA PHE A 49 -9.47 -16.43 5.70
C PHE A 49 -10.18 -15.10 5.97
N GLY A 50 -11.10 -14.68 5.13
CA GLY A 50 -11.79 -13.39 5.24
C GLY A 50 -13.08 -13.44 6.08
N ASP A 51 -13.78 -14.58 6.14
CA ASP A 51 -14.98 -14.73 6.93
C ASP A 51 -14.68 -15.48 8.24
N THR A 52 -14.29 -16.76 8.17
CA THR A 52 -14.06 -17.59 9.37
C THR A 52 -12.96 -17.01 10.27
N PHE A 53 -11.87 -16.57 9.70
CA PHE A 53 -10.77 -15.93 10.43
C PHE A 53 -10.78 -14.40 10.33
N GLY A 54 -11.83 -13.77 9.82
CA GLY A 54 -11.90 -12.33 9.55
C GLY A 54 -11.59 -11.45 10.76
N THR A 55 -12.05 -11.84 11.96
CA THR A 55 -11.77 -11.10 13.20
C THR A 55 -10.27 -10.96 13.49
N TYR A 56 -9.44 -11.88 13.01
CA TYR A 56 -7.98 -11.80 13.10
C TYR A 56 -7.43 -10.48 12.52
N TYR A 57 -7.92 -10.06 11.34
CA TYR A 57 -7.46 -8.81 10.71
C TYR A 57 -7.87 -7.59 11.52
N LEU A 58 -9.09 -7.60 12.07
CA LEU A 58 -9.60 -6.50 12.89
C LEU A 58 -8.79 -6.34 14.17
N VAL A 59 -8.49 -7.47 14.85
CA VAL A 59 -7.67 -7.48 16.08
C VAL A 59 -6.25 -6.99 15.80
N ILE A 60 -5.60 -7.49 14.74
CA ILE A 60 -4.24 -7.04 14.40
C ILE A 60 -4.27 -5.56 14.01
N GLY A 61 -5.23 -5.12 13.19
CA GLY A 61 -5.32 -3.73 12.75
C GLY A 61 -5.44 -2.77 13.92
N LEU A 62 -6.41 -3.02 14.80
CA LEU A 62 -6.62 -2.19 15.98
C LEU A 62 -5.45 -2.28 16.97
N GLY A 63 -4.88 -3.49 17.15
CA GLY A 63 -3.72 -3.71 18.01
C GLY A 63 -2.47 -2.95 17.53
N ILE A 64 -2.17 -2.97 16.24
CA ILE A 64 -1.05 -2.22 15.65
C ILE A 64 -1.29 -0.70 15.73
N PHE A 65 -2.53 -0.24 15.54
CA PHE A 65 -2.87 1.16 15.73
C PHE A 65 -2.56 1.61 17.16
N PHE A 66 -3.06 0.91 18.18
CA PHE A 66 -2.76 1.24 19.57
C PHE A 66 -1.27 1.10 19.91
N LEU A 67 -0.58 0.11 19.34
CA LEU A 67 0.87 -0.01 19.48
C LEU A 67 1.59 1.22 18.92
N SER A 68 1.16 1.75 17.80
CA SER A 68 1.76 2.97 17.21
C SER A 68 1.61 4.17 18.16
N LEU A 69 0.42 4.35 18.74
CA LEU A 69 0.17 5.40 19.73
C LEU A 69 1.01 5.20 21.01
N PHE A 70 1.11 3.96 21.50
CA PHE A 70 1.98 3.63 22.63
C PHE A 70 3.44 3.94 22.34
N LEU A 71 3.95 3.58 21.16
CA LEU A 71 5.32 3.89 20.76
C LEU A 71 5.56 5.40 20.68
N ALA A 72 4.63 6.16 20.12
CA ALA A 72 4.75 7.61 20.05
C ALA A 72 4.66 8.30 21.43
N GLY A 73 3.79 7.81 22.33
CA GLY A 73 3.53 8.40 23.64
C GLY A 73 4.53 8.02 24.75
N SER A 74 5.24 6.88 24.59
CA SER A 74 6.12 6.33 25.61
C SER A 74 7.57 6.76 25.47
N LYS A 75 8.45 6.19 26.32
CA LYS A 75 9.91 6.37 26.26
C LYS A 75 10.53 5.93 24.94
N TYR A 76 9.92 4.97 24.24
CA TYR A 76 10.35 4.52 22.92
C TYR A 76 10.24 5.62 21.86
N GLY A 77 9.28 6.54 22.03
CA GLY A 77 9.09 7.68 21.15
C GLY A 77 10.28 8.64 21.09
N ASN A 78 11.15 8.63 22.08
CA ASN A 78 12.34 9.49 22.14
C ASN A 78 13.57 8.88 21.45
N ILE A 79 13.51 7.61 21.03
CA ILE A 79 14.61 6.96 20.30
C ILE A 79 14.78 7.67 18.95
N VAL A 80 15.99 8.14 18.68
CA VAL A 80 16.40 8.70 17.39
C VAL A 80 16.72 7.55 16.45
N LEU A 81 16.14 7.55 15.25
CA LEU A 81 16.46 6.59 14.19
C LEU A 81 17.83 6.93 13.59
N GLY A 82 18.88 6.62 14.32
CA GLY A 82 20.26 6.96 14.04
C GLY A 82 21.11 7.00 15.30
N LYS A 83 22.18 7.81 15.29
CA LYS A 83 22.92 8.13 16.52
C LYS A 83 22.06 9.00 17.42
N PRO A 84 22.24 8.97 18.77
CA PRO A 84 21.39 9.71 19.70
C PRO A 84 21.27 11.22 19.42
N ASP A 85 22.30 11.82 18.85
CA ASP A 85 22.43 13.25 18.49
C ASP A 85 22.37 13.51 16.99
N GLU A 86 22.02 12.51 16.18
CA GLU A 86 21.98 12.63 14.73
C GLU A 86 20.85 13.56 14.29
N LYS A 87 21.18 14.56 13.47
CA LYS A 87 20.19 15.47 12.90
C LYS A 87 19.44 14.81 11.74
N PRO A 88 18.15 15.17 11.50
CA PRO A 88 17.39 14.66 10.38
C PRO A 88 18.09 14.89 9.04
N LYS A 89 18.16 13.85 8.21
CA LYS A 89 18.76 13.89 6.86
C LYS A 89 18.03 14.85 5.92
N TYR A 90 16.72 14.99 6.07
CA TYR A 90 15.87 15.84 5.24
C TYR A 90 15.18 16.91 6.08
N SER A 91 14.91 18.08 5.51
CA SER A 91 14.08 19.10 6.14
C SER A 91 12.69 18.53 6.47
N PHE A 92 11.97 19.16 7.40
CA PHE A 92 10.63 18.69 7.79
C PHE A 92 9.66 18.66 6.60
N PHE A 93 9.67 19.71 5.78
CA PHE A 93 8.82 19.79 4.60
C PHE A 93 9.17 18.74 3.54
N ALA A 94 10.46 18.60 3.17
CA ALA A 94 10.86 17.60 2.17
C ALA A 94 10.55 16.17 2.62
N TRP A 95 10.75 15.86 3.91
CA TRP A 95 10.40 14.58 4.48
C TRP A 95 8.87 14.37 4.50
N GLY A 96 8.09 15.40 4.86
CA GLY A 96 6.63 15.37 4.82
C GLY A 96 6.09 15.11 3.41
N CYS A 97 6.67 15.75 2.38
CA CYS A 97 6.33 15.47 0.98
C CYS A 97 6.62 14.01 0.60
N MET A 98 7.77 13.46 1.02
CA MET A 98 8.09 12.04 0.76
C MET A 98 7.14 11.09 1.50
N MET A 99 6.74 11.41 2.73
CA MET A 99 5.72 10.65 3.48
C MET A 99 4.37 10.71 2.77
N PHE A 100 3.98 11.90 2.32
CA PHE A 100 2.73 12.10 1.61
C PHE A 100 2.63 11.22 0.35
N THR A 101 3.72 11.08 -0.41
CA THR A 101 3.75 10.27 -1.63
C THR A 101 3.72 8.76 -1.39
N CYS A 102 4.05 8.29 -0.19
CA CYS A 102 4.00 6.86 0.15
C CYS A 102 2.57 6.28 0.16
N GLY A 103 1.55 7.14 0.30
CA GLY A 103 0.15 6.74 0.27
C GLY A 103 -0.49 6.83 -1.10
N LEU A 104 0.25 7.26 -2.14
CA LEU A 104 -0.30 7.49 -3.46
C LEU A 104 0.04 6.34 -4.41
N ALA A 105 -0.99 5.69 -4.92
CA ALA A 105 -0.92 4.65 -5.93
C ALA A 105 -2.04 4.83 -6.97
N ALA A 106 -1.99 4.14 -8.09
CA ALA A 106 -2.95 4.33 -9.19
C ALA A 106 -4.39 3.95 -8.82
N ASP A 107 -4.55 2.97 -7.95
CA ASP A 107 -5.83 2.53 -7.43
C ASP A 107 -6.51 3.56 -6.52
N ILE A 108 -5.76 4.47 -5.90
CA ILE A 108 -6.35 5.60 -5.17
C ILE A 108 -7.25 6.46 -6.06
N LEU A 109 -6.86 6.72 -7.31
CA LEU A 109 -7.72 7.46 -8.23
C LEU A 109 -9.02 6.70 -8.54
N PHE A 110 -8.92 5.39 -8.76
CA PHE A 110 -10.10 4.53 -8.95
C PHE A 110 -11.02 4.59 -7.72
N TYR A 111 -10.50 4.28 -6.53
CA TYR A 111 -11.29 4.22 -5.31
C TYR A 111 -11.80 5.61 -4.86
N SER A 112 -11.01 6.66 -5.02
CA SER A 112 -11.43 8.02 -4.61
C SER A 112 -12.66 8.50 -5.36
N PHE A 113 -12.85 8.12 -6.62
CA PHE A 113 -14.05 8.46 -7.36
C PHE A 113 -15.25 7.56 -7.00
N SER A 114 -15.02 6.27 -6.78
CA SER A 114 -16.09 5.26 -6.86
C SER A 114 -16.37 4.50 -5.57
N GLU A 115 -15.49 4.52 -4.58
CA GLU A 115 -15.64 3.67 -3.39
C GLU A 115 -16.93 3.95 -2.59
N TRP A 116 -17.35 5.20 -2.53
CA TRP A 116 -18.61 5.56 -1.89
C TRP A 116 -19.83 4.88 -2.52
N ILE A 117 -19.81 4.60 -3.84
CA ILE A 117 -20.91 3.89 -4.53
C ILE A 117 -21.00 2.45 -4.02
N LEU A 118 -19.86 1.78 -3.86
CA LEU A 118 -19.80 0.43 -3.33
C LEU A 118 -20.44 0.33 -1.94
N TYR A 119 -20.23 1.35 -1.12
CA TYR A 119 -20.87 1.40 0.20
C TYR A 119 -22.34 1.84 0.10
N ALA A 120 -22.65 2.83 -0.73
CA ALA A 120 -24.02 3.31 -0.90
C ALA A 120 -24.98 2.21 -1.37
N THR A 121 -24.48 1.19 -2.08
CA THR A 121 -25.26 0.02 -2.52
C THR A 121 -25.25 -1.13 -1.51
N ASP A 122 -24.45 -1.03 -0.42
CA ASP A 122 -24.43 -2.05 0.61
C ASP A 122 -25.56 -1.83 1.63
N PRO A 123 -26.33 -2.88 1.98
CA PRO A 123 -27.45 -2.76 2.95
C PRO A 123 -27.04 -2.16 4.28
N HIS A 124 -25.80 -2.34 4.74
CA HIS A 124 -25.31 -1.82 6.00
C HIS A 124 -25.39 -0.28 6.08
N ILE A 125 -25.18 0.41 4.96
CA ILE A 125 -25.30 1.90 4.96
C ILE A 125 -26.73 2.33 5.21
N ALA A 126 -27.72 1.62 4.64
CA ALA A 126 -29.14 1.92 4.88
C ALA A 126 -29.54 1.67 6.34
N GLU A 127 -28.90 0.73 7.03
CA GLU A 127 -29.09 0.49 8.48
C GLU A 127 -28.50 1.62 9.34
N LEU A 128 -27.42 2.25 8.91
CA LEU A 128 -26.73 3.31 9.64
C LEU A 128 -27.38 4.70 9.46
N GLY A 129 -27.92 4.97 8.27
CA GLY A 129 -28.53 6.26 7.95
C GLY A 129 -28.57 6.58 6.47
N SER A 130 -28.46 7.85 6.11
CA SER A 130 -28.47 8.28 4.70
C SER A 130 -27.13 8.03 4.02
N ILE A 131 -27.17 7.87 2.69
CA ILE A 131 -25.97 7.76 1.84
C ILE A 131 -25.03 8.95 2.07
N GLN A 132 -25.56 10.16 2.06
CA GLN A 132 -24.78 11.39 2.30
C GLN A 132 -24.05 11.36 3.65
N GLU A 133 -24.65 10.77 4.67
CA GLU A 133 -24.06 10.74 6.01
C GLU A 133 -23.00 9.67 6.18
N TRP A 134 -23.12 8.53 5.50
CA TRP A 134 -22.31 7.36 5.81
C TRP A 134 -21.46 6.84 4.66
N ALA A 135 -21.90 6.94 3.40
CA ALA A 135 -21.14 6.37 2.28
C ALA A 135 -19.74 7.00 2.13
N GLY A 136 -19.60 8.29 2.43
CA GLY A 136 -18.30 8.99 2.44
C GLY A 136 -17.43 8.76 3.68
N VAL A 137 -17.98 8.17 4.76
CA VAL A 137 -17.24 7.89 6.02
C VAL A 137 -16.31 6.71 5.86
N PHE A 138 -16.79 5.63 5.22
CA PHE A 138 -16.03 4.39 5.11
C PHE A 138 -14.78 4.51 4.25
N PRO A 139 -14.74 5.22 3.11
CA PRO A 139 -13.48 5.49 2.41
C PRO A 139 -12.45 6.17 3.32
N LEU A 140 -12.87 7.20 4.08
CA LEU A 140 -11.97 7.87 5.03
C LEU A 140 -11.49 6.92 6.13
N PHE A 141 -12.34 6.03 6.62
CA PHE A 141 -11.97 5.04 7.63
C PHE A 141 -10.98 4.00 7.09
N HIS A 142 -11.25 3.43 5.92
CA HIS A 142 -10.43 2.36 5.33
C HIS A 142 -9.06 2.84 4.82
N TRP A 143 -8.88 4.14 4.60
CA TRP A 143 -7.63 4.71 4.08
C TRP A 143 -6.91 5.62 5.09
N SER A 144 -7.24 5.52 6.40
CA SER A 144 -6.67 6.41 7.43
C SER A 144 -5.82 5.69 8.48
N PHE A 145 -6.22 5.81 9.76
CA PHE A 145 -5.36 5.55 10.90
C PHE A 145 -4.90 4.09 11.06
N ILE A 146 -5.77 3.10 10.91
CA ILE A 146 -5.39 1.68 11.06
C ILE A 146 -4.44 1.26 9.96
N PRO A 147 -4.75 1.48 8.68
CA PRO A 147 -3.82 1.19 7.58
C PRO A 147 -2.44 1.85 7.75
N TRP A 148 -2.44 3.15 8.04
CA TRP A 148 -1.19 3.85 8.28
C TRP A 148 -0.47 3.37 9.54
N GLY A 149 -1.18 2.88 10.54
CA GLY A 149 -0.61 2.22 11.71
C GLY A 149 0.30 1.05 11.34
N PHE A 150 -0.10 0.19 10.38
CA PHE A 150 0.76 -0.88 9.86
C PHE A 150 2.06 -0.32 9.29
N TYR A 151 1.96 0.69 8.42
CA TYR A 151 3.13 1.28 7.80
C TYR A 151 4.08 1.90 8.82
N LEU A 152 3.55 2.62 9.80
CA LEU A 152 4.35 3.41 10.73
C LEU A 152 5.05 2.55 11.79
N VAL A 153 4.39 1.51 12.30
CA VAL A 153 5.03 0.56 13.22
C VAL A 153 6.18 -0.17 12.52
N LEU A 154 5.96 -0.64 11.29
CA LEU A 154 7.01 -1.29 10.52
C LEU A 154 8.11 -0.31 10.10
N ALA A 155 7.77 0.93 9.73
CA ALA A 155 8.75 1.94 9.35
C ALA A 155 9.72 2.28 10.49
N VAL A 156 9.22 2.42 11.73
CA VAL A 156 10.11 2.65 12.87
C VAL A 156 10.94 1.41 13.19
N ALA A 157 10.38 0.20 13.04
CA ALA A 157 11.14 -1.04 13.21
C ALA A 157 12.27 -1.15 12.18
N PHE A 158 11.99 -0.89 10.90
CA PHE A 158 13.00 -0.92 9.85
C PHE A 158 14.00 0.24 9.97
N GLY A 159 13.54 1.45 10.28
CA GLY A 159 14.42 2.59 10.53
C GLY A 159 15.37 2.33 11.69
N PHE A 160 14.89 1.74 12.78
CA PHE A 160 15.71 1.31 13.91
C PHE A 160 16.71 0.22 13.49
N MET A 161 16.25 -0.80 12.79
CA MET A 161 17.10 -1.87 12.28
C MET A 161 18.24 -1.33 11.40
N LEU A 162 17.91 -0.44 10.44
CA LEU A 162 18.87 0.10 9.48
C LEU A 162 19.83 1.13 10.11
N HIS A 163 19.30 2.08 10.88
CA HIS A 163 20.07 3.26 11.29
C HIS A 163 20.64 3.17 12.70
N VAL A 164 19.98 2.46 13.61
CA VAL A 164 20.45 2.26 15.00
C VAL A 164 21.29 1.00 15.10
N ARG A 165 20.74 -0.14 14.68
CA ARG A 165 21.44 -1.44 14.74
C ARG A 165 22.34 -1.72 13.54
N LYS A 166 22.28 -0.89 12.50
CA LYS A 166 23.11 -0.99 11.27
C LYS A 166 23.06 -2.36 10.62
N ARG A 167 21.87 -2.98 10.63
CA ARG A 167 21.58 -4.22 9.91
C ARG A 167 21.08 -3.86 8.53
N ASN A 168 21.96 -3.92 7.53
CA ASN A 168 21.71 -3.36 6.20
C ASN A 168 20.89 -4.29 5.26
N ARG A 169 20.52 -5.50 5.71
CA ARG A 169 19.65 -6.40 4.93
C ARG A 169 18.20 -5.90 4.99
N GLN A 170 17.72 -5.34 3.90
CA GLN A 170 16.33 -4.89 3.77
C GLN A 170 15.38 -6.07 3.54
N LYS A 171 15.25 -6.96 4.55
CA LYS A 171 14.42 -8.14 4.54
C LYS A 171 13.58 -8.23 5.81
N TYR A 172 12.39 -8.81 5.66
CA TYR A 172 11.48 -9.04 6.78
C TYR A 172 12.09 -9.97 7.82
N SER A 173 12.78 -11.02 7.36
CA SER A 173 13.52 -11.94 8.24
C SER A 173 14.55 -11.22 9.11
N GLU A 174 15.24 -10.22 8.57
CA GLU A 174 16.23 -9.45 9.32
C GLU A 174 15.60 -8.60 10.43
N ALA A 175 14.42 -8.03 10.20
CA ALA A 175 13.66 -7.32 11.22
C ALA A 175 13.18 -8.26 12.35
N CYS A 176 12.98 -9.55 12.05
CA CYS A 176 12.64 -10.57 13.04
C CYS A 176 13.86 -11.13 13.81
N ARG A 177 15.11 -10.74 13.48
CA ARG A 177 16.34 -11.27 14.08
C ARG A 177 16.37 -11.22 15.63
N PRO A 178 15.88 -10.19 16.31
CA PRO A 178 15.84 -10.14 17.78
C PRO A 178 15.05 -11.30 18.43
N ILE A 179 14.06 -11.87 17.71
CA ILE A 179 13.30 -13.04 18.17
C ILE A 179 13.91 -14.34 17.61
N LEU A 180 14.21 -14.38 16.31
CA LEU A 180 14.62 -15.58 15.60
C LEU A 180 16.09 -15.97 15.86
N GLY A 181 16.94 -15.02 16.24
CA GLY A 181 18.37 -15.26 16.45
C GLY A 181 19.02 -15.88 15.19
N LYS A 182 19.64 -17.05 15.33
CA LYS A 182 20.32 -17.77 14.23
C LYS A 182 19.35 -18.28 13.15
N GLN A 183 18.08 -18.52 13.48
CA GLN A 183 17.06 -18.96 12.51
C GLN A 183 16.75 -17.92 11.43
N THR A 184 17.11 -16.65 11.64
CA THR A 184 17.02 -15.60 10.62
C THR A 184 17.77 -15.95 9.33
N ASP A 185 18.92 -16.61 9.45
CA ASP A 185 19.75 -17.02 8.31
C ASP A 185 19.44 -18.47 7.85
N GLY A 186 18.53 -19.15 8.55
CA GLY A 186 18.06 -20.51 8.30
C GLY A 186 16.74 -20.58 7.50
N ILE A 187 16.06 -21.71 7.63
CA ILE A 187 14.79 -22.00 6.95
C ILE A 187 13.69 -21.03 7.43
N GLY A 188 13.63 -20.72 8.74
CA GLY A 188 12.62 -19.80 9.29
C GLY A 188 12.69 -18.40 8.66
N GLY A 189 13.90 -17.83 8.51
CA GLY A 189 14.07 -16.54 7.84
C GLY A 189 13.71 -16.60 6.35
N ARG A 190 14.07 -17.67 5.63
CA ARG A 190 13.71 -17.85 4.23
C ARG A 190 12.19 -17.97 4.03
N LEU A 191 11.49 -18.65 4.93
CA LEU A 191 10.03 -18.73 4.88
C LEU A 191 9.39 -17.35 5.04
N ILE A 192 9.86 -16.55 6.00
CA ILE A 192 9.38 -15.17 6.18
C ILE A 192 9.64 -14.32 4.93
N ASP A 193 10.84 -14.39 4.35
CA ASP A 193 11.18 -13.66 3.15
C ASP A 193 10.34 -14.10 1.94
N LEU A 194 10.03 -15.39 1.83
CA LEU A 194 9.15 -15.93 0.79
C LEU A 194 7.72 -15.43 0.93
N LEU A 195 7.18 -15.41 2.16
CA LEU A 195 5.86 -14.86 2.45
C LEU A 195 5.79 -13.36 2.11
N ALA A 196 6.85 -12.60 2.41
CA ALA A 196 6.96 -11.19 2.05
C ALA A 196 6.91 -11.01 0.52
N VAL A 197 7.64 -11.81 -0.24
CA VAL A 197 7.61 -11.76 -1.71
C VAL A 197 6.22 -12.12 -2.26
N PHE A 198 5.56 -13.13 -1.71
CA PHE A 198 4.18 -13.46 -2.13
C PHE A 198 3.18 -12.35 -1.81
N ALA A 199 3.30 -11.71 -0.65
CA ALA A 199 2.46 -10.56 -0.33
C ALA A 199 2.68 -9.40 -1.32
N LEU A 200 3.94 -9.12 -1.68
CA LEU A 200 4.29 -8.10 -2.66
C LEU A 200 3.65 -8.38 -4.04
N LEU A 201 3.70 -9.63 -4.49
CA LEU A 201 3.10 -10.06 -5.75
C LEU A 201 1.56 -9.98 -5.70
N ALA A 202 0.95 -10.35 -4.58
CA ALA A 202 -0.49 -10.26 -4.38
C ALA A 202 -1.00 -8.81 -4.40
N GLY A 203 -0.33 -7.90 -3.68
CA GLY A 203 -0.65 -6.47 -3.69
C GLY A 203 -0.53 -5.87 -5.09
N THR A 204 0.56 -6.19 -5.79
CA THR A 204 0.77 -5.76 -7.18
C THR A 204 -0.33 -6.25 -8.11
N ALA A 205 -0.68 -7.54 -8.02
CA ALA A 205 -1.71 -8.15 -8.86
C ALA A 205 -3.07 -7.49 -8.63
N THR A 206 -3.46 -7.26 -7.38
CA THR A 206 -4.73 -6.61 -7.04
C THR A 206 -4.78 -5.18 -7.58
N THR A 207 -3.74 -4.38 -7.35
CA THR A 207 -3.70 -2.98 -7.83
C THR A 207 -3.79 -2.88 -9.35
N PHE A 208 -3.02 -3.67 -10.08
CA PHE A 208 -3.07 -3.66 -11.54
C PHE A 208 -4.44 -4.10 -12.07
N SER A 209 -5.00 -5.16 -11.50
CA SER A 209 -6.28 -5.68 -11.96
C SER A 209 -7.45 -4.75 -11.66
N VAL A 210 -7.38 -3.97 -10.57
CA VAL A 210 -8.42 -3.01 -10.20
C VAL A 210 -8.30 -1.70 -11.00
N ALA A 211 -7.10 -1.16 -11.17
CA ALA A 211 -6.95 0.19 -11.72
C ALA A 211 -6.72 0.22 -13.25
N THR A 212 -6.15 -0.84 -13.85
CA THR A 212 -5.89 -0.87 -15.31
C THR A 212 -7.16 -0.75 -16.17
N PRO A 213 -8.30 -1.39 -15.81
CA PRO A 213 -9.52 -1.25 -16.61
C PRO A 213 -10.07 0.19 -16.69
N LEU A 214 -9.82 1.02 -15.67
CA LEU A 214 -10.19 2.44 -15.75
C LEU A 214 -9.40 3.17 -16.83
N MET A 215 -8.11 2.88 -16.97
CA MET A 215 -7.31 3.47 -18.05
C MET A 215 -7.79 3.03 -19.42
N ALA A 216 -8.18 1.76 -19.56
CA ALA A 216 -8.75 1.26 -20.83
C ALA A 216 -10.08 1.92 -21.17
N GLU A 217 -10.95 2.13 -20.18
CA GLU A 217 -12.22 2.82 -20.37
C GLU A 217 -12.01 4.28 -20.80
N ILE A 218 -11.08 4.98 -20.15
CA ILE A 218 -10.70 6.36 -20.52
C ILE A 218 -10.17 6.42 -21.96
N ILE A 219 -9.31 5.48 -22.36
CA ILE A 219 -8.78 5.40 -23.74
C ILE A 219 -9.92 5.13 -24.73
N GLY A 220 -10.80 4.17 -24.44
CA GLY A 220 -11.96 3.88 -25.25
C GLY A 220 -12.83 5.10 -25.48
N GLU A 221 -13.13 5.86 -24.43
CA GLU A 221 -13.93 7.09 -24.50
C GLU A 221 -13.23 8.21 -25.31
N LEU A 222 -11.93 8.43 -25.06
CA LEU A 222 -11.18 9.51 -25.74
C LEU A 222 -11.02 9.28 -27.24
N PHE A 223 -10.85 8.04 -27.67
CA PHE A 223 -10.58 7.70 -29.07
C PHE A 223 -11.77 7.07 -29.78
N HIS A 224 -12.92 6.94 -29.10
CA HIS A 224 -14.13 6.29 -29.62
C HIS A 224 -13.84 4.89 -30.22
N MET A 225 -13.05 4.09 -29.49
CA MET A 225 -12.56 2.79 -29.96
C MET A 225 -13.53 1.67 -29.57
N GLU A 226 -13.98 0.88 -30.55
CA GLU A 226 -14.74 -0.36 -30.33
C GLU A 226 -13.81 -1.58 -30.13
N VAL A 227 -12.72 -1.41 -29.39
CA VAL A 227 -11.75 -2.49 -29.10
C VAL A 227 -12.07 -3.11 -27.75
N SER A 228 -11.90 -4.44 -27.68
CA SER A 228 -12.08 -5.17 -26.40
C SER A 228 -11.27 -4.53 -25.26
N ARG A 229 -11.92 -4.23 -24.15
CA ARG A 229 -11.29 -3.70 -22.92
C ARG A 229 -10.09 -4.56 -22.49
N THR A 230 -10.20 -5.88 -22.60
CA THR A 230 -9.11 -6.83 -22.27
C THR A 230 -7.86 -6.59 -23.10
N VAL A 231 -8.00 -6.37 -24.41
CA VAL A 231 -6.86 -6.09 -25.31
C VAL A 231 -6.18 -4.78 -24.92
N ILE A 232 -6.96 -3.73 -24.65
CA ILE A 232 -6.44 -2.43 -24.24
C ILE A 232 -5.72 -2.57 -22.89
N ASN A 233 -6.28 -3.31 -21.92
CA ASN A 233 -5.67 -3.58 -20.62
C ASN A 233 -4.29 -4.25 -20.77
N ILE A 234 -4.17 -5.25 -21.63
CA ILE A 234 -2.88 -5.93 -21.86
C ILE A 234 -1.86 -4.97 -22.44
N ILE A 235 -2.26 -4.16 -23.43
CA ILE A 235 -1.38 -3.15 -24.05
C ILE A 235 -0.91 -2.14 -22.99
N ILE A 236 -1.81 -1.65 -22.14
CA ILE A 236 -1.48 -0.73 -21.04
C ILE A 236 -0.47 -1.37 -20.09
N LEU A 237 -0.70 -2.61 -19.66
CA LEU A 237 0.21 -3.32 -18.76
C LEU A 237 1.60 -3.48 -19.37
N LEU A 238 1.68 -3.83 -20.65
CA LEU A 238 2.96 -3.97 -21.37
C LEU A 238 3.69 -2.63 -21.50
N ILE A 239 2.99 -1.55 -21.87
CA ILE A 239 3.57 -0.20 -21.92
C ILE A 239 4.07 0.22 -20.54
N THR A 240 3.25 0.04 -19.52
CA THR A 240 3.60 0.38 -18.13
C THR A 240 4.81 -0.43 -17.65
N CYS A 241 4.87 -1.72 -17.99
CA CYS A 241 6.04 -2.56 -17.70
C CYS A 241 7.30 -2.01 -18.37
N CYS A 242 7.23 -1.60 -19.62
CA CYS A 242 8.36 -0.97 -20.31
C CYS A 242 8.80 0.32 -19.61
N VAL A 243 7.84 1.16 -19.20
CA VAL A 243 8.13 2.44 -18.53
C VAL A 243 8.82 2.23 -17.19
N TYR A 244 8.30 1.40 -16.30
CA TYR A 244 8.94 1.20 -14.99
C TYR A 244 10.22 0.38 -15.08
N THR A 245 10.33 -0.56 -16.04
CA THR A 245 11.59 -1.28 -16.30
C THR A 245 12.66 -0.32 -16.78
N TYR A 246 12.33 0.59 -17.69
CA TYR A 246 13.25 1.63 -18.14
C TYR A 246 13.69 2.52 -16.98
N SER A 247 12.75 2.97 -16.15
CA SER A 247 13.01 3.78 -14.96
C SER A 247 13.97 3.07 -14.00
N LEU A 248 13.70 1.80 -13.68
CA LEU A 248 14.52 0.98 -12.78
C LEU A 248 15.95 0.81 -13.31
N LEU A 249 16.12 0.46 -14.59
CA LEU A 249 17.44 0.19 -15.18
C LEU A 249 18.33 1.44 -15.34
N HIS A 250 17.73 2.65 -15.32
CA HIS A 250 18.46 3.93 -15.37
C HIS A 250 18.73 4.52 -13.97
N GLY A 251 18.31 3.82 -12.92
CA GLY A 251 18.58 4.15 -11.53
C GLY A 251 17.78 5.35 -10.99
N PHE A 252 18.13 5.79 -9.78
CA PHE A 252 17.38 6.80 -9.00
C PHE A 252 17.01 8.11 -9.70
N LYS A 253 17.70 8.51 -10.75
CA LYS A 253 17.40 9.77 -11.47
C LYS A 253 16.07 9.69 -12.21
N GLY A 254 15.76 8.57 -12.86
CA GLY A 254 14.49 8.35 -13.56
C GLY A 254 13.30 8.36 -12.60
N ILE A 255 13.40 7.62 -11.50
CA ILE A 255 12.39 7.52 -10.43
C ILE A 255 12.05 8.91 -9.87
N SER A 256 13.06 9.73 -9.56
CA SER A 256 12.86 11.05 -8.97
C SER A 256 12.10 12.03 -9.88
N ILE A 257 12.33 11.97 -11.20
CA ILE A 257 11.62 12.83 -12.17
C ILE A 257 10.15 12.40 -12.25
N LEU A 258 9.91 11.09 -12.40
CA LEU A 258 8.57 10.53 -12.54
C LEU A 258 7.73 10.78 -11.29
N ALA A 259 8.31 10.62 -10.09
CA ALA A 259 7.65 10.91 -8.83
C ALA A 259 7.21 12.39 -8.71
N LYS A 260 8.05 13.34 -9.18
CA LYS A 260 7.67 14.75 -9.20
C LYS A 260 6.49 15.01 -10.14
N VAL A 261 6.51 14.41 -11.33
CA VAL A 261 5.41 14.53 -12.29
C VAL A 261 4.11 14.01 -11.68
N CYS A 262 4.14 12.84 -11.03
CA CYS A 262 2.97 12.28 -10.33
C CYS A 262 2.37 13.26 -9.34
N ILE A 263 3.20 13.85 -8.48
CA ILE A 263 2.76 14.77 -7.43
C ILE A 263 2.07 16.00 -8.04
N TYR A 264 2.69 16.63 -9.03
CA TYR A 264 2.13 17.83 -9.65
C TYR A 264 0.82 17.53 -10.39
N LEU A 265 0.73 16.42 -11.12
CA LEU A 265 -0.49 16.03 -11.81
C LEU A 265 -1.61 15.69 -10.83
N PHE A 266 -1.31 14.94 -9.79
CA PHE A 266 -2.30 14.57 -8.77
C PHE A 266 -2.84 15.80 -8.03
N PHE A 267 -1.98 16.66 -7.51
CA PHE A 267 -2.42 17.89 -6.86
C PHE A 267 -3.11 18.85 -7.80
N GLY A 268 -2.64 18.94 -9.05
CA GLY A 268 -3.29 19.75 -10.09
C GLY A 268 -4.70 19.27 -10.35
N LEU A 269 -4.92 17.95 -10.45
CA LEU A 269 -6.24 17.34 -10.60
C LEU A 269 -7.15 17.67 -9.41
N LEU A 270 -6.67 17.42 -8.17
CA LEU A 270 -7.46 17.69 -6.97
C LEU A 270 -7.82 19.17 -6.84
N ALA A 271 -6.85 20.05 -7.06
CA ALA A 271 -7.08 21.50 -7.03
C ALA A 271 -8.07 21.94 -8.12
N PHE A 272 -7.95 21.36 -9.31
CA PHE A 272 -8.88 21.65 -10.40
C PHE A 272 -10.31 21.23 -10.06
N VAL A 273 -10.52 20.01 -9.58
CA VAL A 273 -11.86 19.53 -9.20
C VAL A 273 -12.42 20.36 -8.06
N LEU A 274 -11.61 20.66 -7.03
CA LEU A 274 -12.06 21.48 -5.90
C LEU A 274 -12.46 22.90 -6.30
N LEU A 275 -11.66 23.56 -7.15
CA LEU A 275 -11.86 24.99 -7.46
C LEU A 275 -12.76 25.25 -8.67
N PHE A 276 -12.76 24.33 -9.64
CA PHE A 276 -13.46 24.52 -10.92
C PHE A 276 -14.54 23.46 -11.20
N GLY A 277 -14.68 22.45 -10.36
CA GLY A 277 -15.72 21.41 -10.49
C GLY A 277 -17.15 21.92 -10.22
N GLY A 278 -17.29 23.08 -9.58
CA GLY A 278 -18.59 23.68 -9.25
C GLY A 278 -19.12 23.34 -7.87
N GLU A 279 -18.60 22.31 -7.20
CA GLU A 279 -19.16 21.74 -5.96
C GLU A 279 -18.26 22.01 -4.73
N THR A 280 -17.44 23.04 -4.76
CA THR A 280 -16.45 23.37 -3.70
C THR A 280 -17.05 23.35 -2.29
N ARG A 281 -18.22 24.01 -2.14
CA ARG A 281 -18.90 24.08 -0.84
C ARG A 281 -19.33 22.72 -0.34
N TYR A 282 -19.99 21.92 -1.18
CA TYR A 282 -20.45 20.58 -0.82
C TYR A 282 -19.27 19.67 -0.45
N ILE A 283 -18.20 19.69 -1.24
CA ILE A 283 -16.98 18.91 -1.01
C ILE A 283 -16.40 19.21 0.38
N ILE A 284 -16.27 20.49 0.74
CA ILE A 284 -15.67 20.90 2.02
C ILE A 284 -16.59 20.55 3.19
N GLU A 285 -17.87 20.91 3.12
CA GLU A 285 -18.83 20.71 4.22
C GLU A 285 -19.06 19.22 4.48
N THR A 286 -19.28 18.42 3.43
CA THR A 286 -19.48 16.96 3.55
C THR A 286 -18.21 16.27 4.00
N GLY A 287 -17.05 16.64 3.44
CA GLY A 287 -15.76 16.08 3.85
C GLY A 287 -15.45 16.33 5.33
N PHE A 288 -15.72 17.54 5.82
CA PHE A 288 -15.53 17.87 7.24
C PHE A 288 -16.49 17.07 8.14
N SER A 289 -17.77 16.96 7.75
CA SER A 289 -18.76 16.16 8.47
C SER A 289 -18.41 14.67 8.51
N SER A 290 -18.00 14.10 7.36
CA SER A 290 -17.60 12.70 7.27
C SER A 290 -16.35 12.39 8.11
N LEU A 291 -15.38 13.32 8.15
CA LEU A 291 -14.19 13.19 9.01
C LEU A 291 -14.58 13.19 10.49
N GLY A 292 -15.46 14.11 10.92
CA GLY A 292 -15.96 14.17 12.29
C GLY A 292 -16.70 12.88 12.67
N LYS A 293 -17.58 12.38 11.79
CA LYS A 293 -18.33 11.13 12.00
C LYS A 293 -17.41 9.90 12.06
N MET A 294 -16.39 9.84 11.21
CA MET A 294 -15.37 8.79 11.25
C MET A 294 -14.64 8.76 12.60
N ILE A 295 -14.18 9.93 13.09
CA ILE A 295 -13.46 10.02 14.37
C ILE A 295 -14.37 9.64 15.54
N GLN A 296 -15.61 10.13 15.55
CA GLN A 296 -16.58 9.84 16.60
C GLN A 296 -16.88 8.34 16.71
N ASN A 297 -16.96 7.64 15.57
CA ASN A 297 -17.35 6.24 15.51
C ASN A 297 -16.16 5.28 15.32
N PHE A 298 -14.93 5.77 15.40
CA PHE A 298 -13.71 5.04 15.04
C PHE A 298 -13.60 3.64 15.68
N ILE A 299 -13.85 3.54 16.98
CA ILE A 299 -13.75 2.27 17.71
C ILE A 299 -14.87 1.33 17.25
N SER A 300 -16.10 1.80 17.15
CA SER A 300 -17.24 0.95 16.72
C SER A 300 -17.05 0.42 15.30
N LEU A 301 -16.58 1.26 14.37
CA LEU A 301 -16.23 0.85 13.01
C LEU A 301 -15.09 -0.17 12.98
N SER A 302 -14.07 0.01 13.84
CA SER A 302 -12.90 -0.89 13.93
C SER A 302 -13.22 -2.26 14.54
N THR A 303 -14.27 -2.38 15.32
CA THR A 303 -14.65 -3.60 16.05
C THR A 303 -15.92 -4.25 15.52
N TYR A 304 -16.55 -3.68 14.49
CA TYR A 304 -17.74 -4.25 13.88
C TYR A 304 -17.41 -5.53 13.12
N THR A 305 -18.07 -6.64 13.49
CA THR A 305 -17.79 -7.98 12.95
C THR A 305 -18.97 -8.58 12.20
N ASP A 306 -20.18 -8.00 12.30
CA ASP A 306 -21.43 -8.58 11.78
C ASP A 306 -21.55 -10.08 12.09
N PRO A 307 -21.71 -10.48 13.38
CA PRO A 307 -21.63 -11.87 13.80
C PRO A 307 -22.76 -12.73 13.21
N MET A 308 -23.90 -12.11 12.87
CA MET A 308 -25.04 -12.79 12.25
C MET A 308 -24.96 -12.82 10.72
N ARG A 309 -23.94 -12.20 10.15
CA ARG A 309 -23.76 -12.08 8.68
C ARG A 309 -24.96 -11.44 7.99
N THR A 310 -25.56 -10.43 8.61
CA THR A 310 -26.74 -9.74 8.09
C THR A 310 -26.44 -9.04 6.77
N THR A 311 -25.31 -8.36 6.69
CA THR A 311 -24.85 -7.64 5.49
C THR A 311 -23.53 -8.16 4.95
N ASN A 312 -22.73 -8.85 5.75
CA ASN A 312 -21.34 -9.23 5.49
C ASN A 312 -20.42 -8.02 5.22
N PHE A 313 -20.79 -6.83 5.65
CA PHE A 313 -20.06 -5.60 5.36
C PHE A 313 -18.59 -5.66 5.80
N PRO A 314 -18.23 -6.06 7.05
CA PRO A 314 -16.83 -6.15 7.44
C PRO A 314 -16.04 -7.19 6.63
N GLN A 315 -16.66 -8.33 6.28
CA GLN A 315 -16.04 -9.40 5.51
C GLN A 315 -15.76 -8.97 4.05
N ASN A 316 -16.64 -8.17 3.49
CA ASN A 316 -16.53 -7.68 2.12
C ASN A 316 -15.57 -6.50 2.02
N TRP A 317 -15.51 -5.62 3.03
CA TRP A 317 -14.83 -4.33 2.94
C TRP A 317 -13.72 -4.15 3.96
N THR A 318 -14.01 -4.05 5.26
CA THR A 318 -13.02 -3.71 6.28
C THR A 318 -11.86 -4.71 6.34
N ILE A 319 -12.18 -6.01 6.32
CA ILE A 319 -11.20 -7.09 6.34
C ILE A 319 -10.35 -7.08 5.07
N TYR A 320 -10.99 -6.85 3.92
CA TYR A 320 -10.26 -6.70 2.67
C TYR A 320 -9.26 -5.54 2.74
N TYR A 321 -9.69 -4.34 3.18
CA TYR A 321 -8.79 -3.19 3.25
C TYR A 321 -7.64 -3.42 4.23
N TRP A 322 -7.88 -4.03 5.41
CA TRP A 322 -6.77 -4.37 6.30
C TRP A 322 -5.80 -5.36 5.65
N ALA A 323 -6.31 -6.38 5.00
CA ALA A 323 -5.49 -7.34 4.26
C ALA A 323 -4.72 -6.67 3.12
N TYR A 324 -5.35 -5.79 2.36
CA TYR A 324 -4.75 -5.05 1.26
C TYR A 324 -3.57 -4.18 1.74
N TRP A 325 -3.76 -3.44 2.83
CA TRP A 325 -2.67 -2.66 3.42
C TRP A 325 -1.55 -3.54 3.98
N MET A 326 -1.87 -4.69 4.58
CA MET A 326 -0.86 -5.63 5.08
C MET A 326 0.06 -6.14 3.96
N VAL A 327 -0.44 -6.47 2.78
CA VAL A 327 0.42 -6.93 1.67
C VAL A 327 1.31 -5.82 1.13
N TRP A 328 0.85 -4.58 1.15
CA TRP A 328 1.65 -3.40 0.76
C TRP A 328 2.71 -3.01 1.80
N CYS A 329 2.61 -3.50 3.04
CA CYS A 329 3.61 -3.28 4.09
C CYS A 329 5.01 -3.80 3.72
N VAL A 330 5.14 -4.66 2.72
CA VAL A 330 6.46 -5.20 2.34
C VAL A 330 7.35 -4.16 1.66
N ALA A 331 6.79 -3.16 0.99
CA ALA A 331 7.55 -2.15 0.25
C ALA A 331 7.64 -0.80 0.98
N ALA A 332 6.50 -0.15 1.21
CA ALA A 332 6.44 1.23 1.69
C ALA A 332 7.13 1.50 3.05
N PRO A 333 7.01 0.65 4.09
CA PRO A 333 7.64 0.91 5.38
C PRO A 333 9.17 0.96 5.36
N PHE A 334 9.84 0.20 4.49
CA PHE A 334 11.29 0.29 4.33
C PHE A 334 11.70 1.67 3.83
N PHE A 335 10.99 2.20 2.84
CA PHE A 335 11.24 3.55 2.33
C PHE A 335 11.03 4.58 3.43
N ILE A 336 9.89 4.53 4.14
CA ILE A 336 9.58 5.45 5.24
C ILE A 336 10.67 5.39 6.32
N GLY A 337 11.10 4.19 6.73
CA GLY A 337 12.18 4.00 7.69
C GLY A 337 13.49 4.62 7.22
N SER A 338 13.84 4.46 5.94
CA SER A 338 15.10 4.97 5.38
C SER A 338 15.15 6.49 5.29
N ILE A 339 14.04 7.15 4.93
CA ILE A 339 13.95 8.62 4.85
C ILE A 339 13.85 9.29 6.23
N SER A 340 13.50 8.53 7.28
CA SER A 340 13.30 9.02 8.64
C SER A 340 14.58 9.03 9.47
N ARG A 341 15.75 8.79 8.87
CA ARG A 341 17.04 8.85 9.55
C ARG A 341 17.26 10.19 10.27
N GLY A 342 17.65 10.14 11.54
CA GLY A 342 17.86 11.29 12.42
C GLY A 342 16.56 11.86 13.02
N ARG A 343 15.38 11.30 12.70
CA ARG A 343 14.11 11.63 13.38
C ARG A 343 13.86 10.69 14.54
N THR A 344 13.07 11.15 15.49
CA THR A 344 12.63 10.28 16.58
C THR A 344 11.51 9.35 16.12
N VAL A 345 11.32 8.23 16.82
CA VAL A 345 10.17 7.32 16.62
C VAL A 345 8.86 8.10 16.71
N ARG A 346 8.71 8.99 17.72
CA ARG A 346 7.52 9.86 17.85
C ARG A 346 7.31 10.74 16.62
N GLN A 347 8.37 11.43 16.16
CA GLN A 347 8.26 12.28 14.96
C GLN A 347 7.87 11.48 13.73
N THR A 348 8.41 10.27 13.57
CA THR A 348 8.11 9.42 12.44
C THR A 348 6.66 8.96 12.44
N ILE A 349 6.13 8.52 13.60
CA ILE A 349 4.75 8.08 13.72
C ILE A 349 3.77 9.24 13.55
N LEU A 350 3.93 10.32 14.31
CA LEU A 350 3.01 11.47 14.25
C LEU A 350 3.05 12.18 12.89
N GLY A 351 4.25 12.31 12.32
CA GLY A 351 4.39 12.89 10.99
C GLY A 351 3.79 12.00 9.90
N GLY A 352 3.92 10.67 10.03
CA GLY A 352 3.27 9.73 9.12
C GLY A 352 1.75 9.80 9.19
N TYR A 353 1.18 9.93 10.39
CA TYR A 353 -0.26 10.18 10.53
C TYR A 353 -0.66 11.55 9.94
N GLY A 354 0.12 12.60 10.16
CA GLY A 354 -0.19 13.92 9.61
C GLY A 354 -0.10 13.98 8.09
N PHE A 355 1.04 13.60 7.53
CA PHE A 355 1.28 13.70 6.09
C PHE A 355 0.68 12.52 5.31
N GLY A 356 0.84 11.32 5.83
CA GLY A 356 0.39 10.10 5.16
C GLY A 356 -1.12 9.98 5.12
N VAL A 357 -1.79 10.02 6.27
CA VAL A 357 -3.26 10.00 6.31
C VAL A 357 -3.83 11.21 5.57
N GLY A 358 -3.22 12.40 5.71
CA GLY A 358 -3.62 13.58 4.96
C GLY A 358 -3.61 13.36 3.44
N SER A 359 -2.63 12.61 2.92
CA SER A 359 -2.52 12.32 1.49
C SER A 359 -3.68 11.49 0.95
N THR A 360 -4.07 10.46 1.69
CA THR A 360 -5.17 9.59 1.29
C THR A 360 -6.52 10.30 1.45
N LEU A 361 -6.77 10.92 2.59
CA LEU A 361 -8.06 11.57 2.86
C LEU A 361 -8.41 12.69 1.88
N VAL A 362 -7.44 13.50 1.47
CA VAL A 362 -7.68 14.64 0.56
C VAL A 362 -8.30 14.19 -0.76
N SER A 363 -7.81 13.09 -1.36
CA SER A 363 -8.35 12.57 -2.62
C SER A 363 -9.78 12.05 -2.46
N PHE A 364 -10.07 11.29 -1.39
CA PHE A 364 -11.40 10.75 -1.13
C PHE A 364 -12.41 11.87 -0.81
N ILE A 365 -11.99 12.89 -0.06
CA ILE A 365 -12.85 14.05 0.23
C ILE A 365 -13.18 14.81 -1.06
N ILE A 366 -12.20 15.09 -1.91
CA ILE A 366 -12.44 15.91 -3.10
C ILE A 366 -13.17 15.11 -4.18
N LEU A 367 -12.62 13.99 -4.61
CA LEU A 367 -13.17 13.26 -5.76
C LEU A 367 -14.45 12.49 -5.39
N GLY A 368 -14.50 11.88 -4.21
CA GLY A 368 -15.66 11.13 -3.74
C GLY A 368 -16.86 12.04 -3.46
N ASN A 369 -16.67 13.17 -2.78
CA ASN A 369 -17.78 14.09 -2.52
C ASN A 369 -18.21 14.85 -3.78
N TYR A 370 -17.30 15.11 -4.73
CA TYR A 370 -17.69 15.66 -6.02
C TYR A 370 -18.70 14.74 -6.73
N SER A 371 -18.40 13.46 -6.83
CA SER A 371 -19.28 12.50 -7.49
C SER A 371 -20.54 12.20 -6.67
N MET A 372 -20.43 12.15 -5.34
CA MET A 372 -21.59 11.97 -4.46
C MET A 372 -22.59 13.14 -4.58
N GLU A 373 -22.12 14.37 -4.75
CA GLU A 373 -23.00 15.52 -5.00
C GLU A 373 -23.88 15.30 -6.22
N LYS A 374 -23.32 14.79 -7.33
CA LYS A 374 -24.09 14.53 -8.55
C LYS A 374 -25.19 13.47 -8.36
N GLN A 375 -24.96 12.50 -7.47
CA GLN A 375 -25.98 11.55 -7.05
C GLN A 375 -27.06 12.22 -6.18
N ILE A 376 -26.65 12.99 -5.16
CA ILE A 376 -27.58 13.58 -4.18
C ILE A 376 -28.43 14.68 -4.80
N SER A 377 -27.86 15.49 -5.71
CA SER A 377 -28.61 16.52 -6.46
C SER A 377 -29.56 15.92 -7.51
N GLY A 378 -29.45 14.63 -7.80
CA GLY A 378 -30.24 13.97 -8.85
C GLY A 378 -29.74 14.27 -10.27
N ALA A 379 -28.57 14.85 -10.42
CA ALA A 379 -27.98 15.12 -11.74
C ALA A 379 -27.65 13.81 -12.49
N ILE A 380 -27.15 12.79 -11.78
CA ILE A 380 -26.89 11.46 -12.32
C ILE A 380 -27.19 10.42 -11.23
N ASP A 381 -27.90 9.35 -11.59
CA ASP A 381 -28.16 8.22 -10.68
C ASP A 381 -27.11 7.12 -10.88
N PHE A 382 -25.95 7.29 -10.25
CA PHE A 382 -24.86 6.31 -10.30
C PHE A 382 -25.20 5.00 -9.60
N ILE A 383 -26.00 5.03 -8.55
CA ILE A 383 -26.37 3.86 -7.75
C ILE A 383 -27.23 2.91 -8.57
N SER A 384 -28.28 3.43 -9.24
CA SER A 384 -29.12 2.60 -10.12
C SER A 384 -28.30 2.02 -11.29
N GLN A 385 -27.45 2.84 -11.91
CA GLN A 385 -26.60 2.37 -13.01
C GLN A 385 -25.61 1.29 -12.54
N TYR A 386 -25.04 1.41 -11.34
CA TYR A 386 -24.18 0.37 -10.78
C TYR A 386 -24.94 -0.92 -10.50
N ASN A 387 -26.14 -0.84 -9.95
CA ASN A 387 -26.98 -2.01 -9.66
C ASN A 387 -27.42 -2.74 -10.94
N GLU A 388 -27.54 -2.06 -12.05
CA GLU A 388 -27.92 -2.64 -13.34
C GLU A 388 -26.77 -3.40 -14.02
N ASN A 389 -25.55 -2.86 -14.02
CA ASN A 389 -24.44 -3.40 -14.81
C ASN A 389 -23.15 -3.68 -14.05
N GLY A 390 -22.99 -3.18 -12.82
CA GLY A 390 -21.80 -3.39 -11.98
C GLY A 390 -20.51 -2.72 -12.50
N ASP A 391 -20.59 -1.86 -13.52
CA ASP A 391 -19.41 -1.28 -14.17
C ASP A 391 -18.99 0.07 -13.59
N LEU A 392 -18.16 0.04 -12.55
CA LEU A 392 -17.60 1.25 -11.93
C LEU A 392 -16.70 2.05 -12.87
N TYR A 393 -16.06 1.42 -13.83
CA TYR A 393 -15.13 2.10 -14.74
C TYR A 393 -15.88 3.07 -15.66
N HIS A 394 -16.98 2.61 -16.23
CA HIS A 394 -17.88 3.46 -17.01
C HIS A 394 -18.48 4.60 -16.16
N LEU A 395 -18.85 4.32 -14.91
CA LEU A 395 -19.39 5.35 -14.00
C LEU A 395 -18.35 6.42 -13.69
N ILE A 396 -17.08 6.05 -13.45
CA ILE A 396 -16.00 7.03 -13.21
C ILE A 396 -15.81 7.92 -14.44
N VAL A 397 -15.82 7.36 -15.65
CA VAL A 397 -15.74 8.15 -16.89
C VAL A 397 -16.93 9.08 -17.00
N SER A 398 -18.14 8.61 -16.67
CA SER A 398 -19.35 9.45 -16.62
C SER A 398 -19.26 10.58 -15.61
N MET A 399 -18.66 10.36 -14.43
CA MET A 399 -18.35 11.40 -13.44
C MET A 399 -17.40 12.45 -14.01
N ILE A 400 -16.31 12.02 -14.67
CA ILE A 400 -15.33 12.93 -15.27
C ILE A 400 -16.00 13.76 -16.38
N LYS A 401 -16.93 13.19 -17.14
CA LYS A 401 -17.69 13.90 -18.20
C LYS A 401 -18.53 15.07 -17.65
N THR A 402 -18.88 15.08 -16.38
CA THR A 402 -19.56 16.22 -15.74
C THR A 402 -18.64 17.39 -15.42
N MET A 403 -17.33 17.18 -15.46
CA MET A 403 -16.34 18.22 -15.14
C MET A 403 -16.09 19.16 -16.33
N PRO A 404 -15.74 20.43 -16.09
CA PRO A 404 -15.24 21.30 -17.14
C PRO A 404 -14.01 20.69 -17.82
N CYS A 405 -13.90 20.83 -19.15
CA CYS A 405 -12.78 20.29 -19.92
C CYS A 405 -12.56 18.76 -19.74
N ALA A 406 -13.62 17.98 -19.66
CA ALA A 406 -13.58 16.54 -19.39
C ALA A 406 -12.51 15.75 -20.21
N PRO A 407 -12.32 15.96 -21.53
CA PRO A 407 -11.26 15.26 -22.27
C PRO A 407 -9.85 15.56 -21.72
N LEU A 408 -9.58 16.79 -21.30
CA LEU A 408 -8.31 17.16 -20.66
C LEU A 408 -8.14 16.45 -19.32
N ILE A 409 -9.21 16.41 -18.50
CA ILE A 409 -9.17 15.72 -17.21
C ILE A 409 -8.96 14.22 -17.40
N MET A 410 -9.59 13.58 -18.38
CA MET A 410 -9.35 12.18 -18.74
C MET A 410 -7.87 11.93 -19.07
N VAL A 411 -7.25 12.79 -19.87
CA VAL A 411 -5.81 12.70 -20.18
C VAL A 411 -4.96 12.86 -18.92
N VAL A 412 -5.28 13.83 -18.05
CA VAL A 412 -4.56 14.05 -16.79
C VAL A 412 -4.68 12.84 -15.87
N VAL A 413 -5.87 12.26 -15.72
CA VAL A 413 -6.10 11.04 -14.92
C VAL A 413 -5.29 9.88 -15.49
N LEU A 414 -5.35 9.63 -16.80
CA LEU A 414 -4.61 8.57 -17.48
C LEU A 414 -3.10 8.69 -17.26
N VAL A 415 -2.53 9.87 -17.52
CA VAL A 415 -1.09 10.12 -17.35
C VAL A 415 -0.68 10.00 -15.89
N THR A 416 -1.51 10.47 -14.95
CA THR A 416 -1.26 10.35 -13.51
C THR A 416 -1.24 8.87 -13.07
N MET A 417 -2.18 8.05 -13.55
CA MET A 417 -2.23 6.62 -13.24
C MET A 417 -1.01 5.87 -13.79
N VAL A 418 -0.60 6.15 -15.04
CA VAL A 418 0.63 5.56 -15.63
C VAL A 418 1.86 5.97 -14.83
N ALA A 419 1.93 7.23 -14.42
CA ALA A 419 3.05 7.74 -13.64
C ALA A 419 3.08 7.12 -12.21
N PHE A 420 1.93 6.94 -11.56
CA PHE A 420 1.83 6.21 -10.29
C PHE A 420 2.26 4.74 -10.42
N TYR A 421 1.83 4.06 -11.46
CA TYR A 421 2.28 2.69 -11.73
C TYR A 421 3.80 2.63 -11.86
N ALA A 422 4.38 3.49 -12.69
CA ALA A 422 5.80 3.47 -12.94
C ALA A 422 6.62 3.75 -11.66
N THR A 423 6.19 4.69 -10.80
CA THR A 423 6.91 5.00 -9.55
C THR A 423 6.74 3.95 -8.46
N SER A 424 5.59 3.31 -8.38
CA SER A 424 5.34 2.27 -7.39
C SER A 424 6.03 0.97 -7.77
N PHE A 425 5.92 0.55 -9.04
CA PHE A 425 6.37 -0.78 -9.46
C PHE A 425 7.86 -0.87 -9.75
N ASP A 426 8.55 0.21 -10.09
CA ASP A 426 10.01 0.19 -10.13
C ASP A 426 10.59 -0.03 -8.71
N SER A 427 10.01 0.62 -7.69
CA SER A 427 10.40 0.42 -6.29
C SER A 427 10.10 -0.99 -5.79
N ILE A 428 8.95 -1.56 -6.20
CA ILE A 428 8.54 -2.92 -5.87
C ILE A 428 9.48 -3.92 -6.55
N ALA A 429 9.78 -3.74 -7.83
CA ALA A 429 10.67 -4.60 -8.59
C ALA A 429 12.10 -4.56 -8.01
N LEU A 430 12.56 -3.39 -7.58
CA LEU A 430 13.84 -3.25 -6.88
C LEU A 430 13.83 -4.01 -5.55
N THR A 431 12.78 -3.85 -4.74
CA THR A 431 12.63 -4.55 -3.46
C THR A 431 12.63 -6.06 -3.67
N ALA A 432 11.81 -6.58 -4.58
CA ALA A 432 11.75 -8.00 -4.93
C ALA A 432 13.11 -8.52 -5.42
N SER A 433 13.82 -7.72 -6.22
CA SER A 433 15.17 -8.05 -6.70
C SER A 433 16.17 -8.17 -5.55
N CYS A 434 16.07 -7.32 -4.53
CA CYS A 434 16.92 -7.40 -3.34
C CYS A 434 16.67 -8.70 -2.55
N TYR A 435 15.41 -9.16 -2.48
CA TYR A 435 15.08 -10.45 -1.85
C TYR A 435 15.74 -11.66 -2.53
N SER A 436 16.07 -11.58 -3.82
CA SER A 436 16.78 -12.63 -4.56
C SER A 436 18.21 -12.87 -4.11
N TYR A 437 18.78 -12.02 -3.26
CA TYR A 437 20.16 -12.17 -2.78
C TYR A 437 20.19 -12.54 -1.30
N ARG A 438 21.12 -13.43 -0.91
CA ARG A 438 21.37 -13.77 0.50
C ARG A 438 21.91 -12.57 1.25
N LYS A 439 22.78 -11.80 0.62
CA LYS A 439 23.36 -10.57 1.16
C LYS A 439 23.66 -9.60 0.03
N LEU A 440 23.20 -8.37 0.15
CA LEU A 440 23.66 -7.20 -0.62
C LEU A 440 24.34 -6.27 0.37
N GLU A 441 25.48 -5.70 -0.01
CA GLU A 441 26.16 -4.70 0.80
C GLU A 441 25.47 -3.33 0.62
N ASP A 442 25.69 -2.41 1.56
CA ASP A 442 25.06 -1.09 1.54
C ASP A 442 25.49 -0.33 0.26
N GLY A 443 24.52 0.14 -0.53
CA GLY A 443 24.74 0.79 -1.82
C GLY A 443 24.96 -0.14 -3.01
N GLU A 444 24.90 -1.47 -2.84
CA GLU A 444 24.93 -2.40 -3.96
C GLU A 444 23.54 -2.60 -4.57
N GLU A 445 23.48 -2.53 -5.90
CA GLU A 445 22.25 -2.82 -6.65
C GLU A 445 22.20 -4.29 -7.10
N PRO A 446 20.98 -4.90 -7.17
CA PRO A 446 20.79 -6.21 -7.82
C PRO A 446 21.26 -6.20 -9.28
N ALA A 447 21.65 -7.35 -9.80
CA ALA A 447 22.01 -7.48 -11.21
C ALA A 447 20.81 -7.14 -12.12
N LYS A 448 21.06 -6.42 -13.22
CA LYS A 448 20.03 -5.97 -14.17
C LYS A 448 19.13 -7.10 -14.69
N GLY A 449 19.68 -8.30 -14.89
CA GLY A 449 18.89 -9.48 -15.30
C GLY A 449 17.89 -9.94 -14.25
N ILE A 450 18.23 -9.84 -12.95
CA ILE A 450 17.31 -10.13 -11.84
C ILE A 450 16.23 -9.04 -11.73
N GLN A 451 16.62 -7.78 -11.88
CA GLN A 451 15.66 -6.67 -11.92
C GLN A 451 14.65 -6.84 -13.05
N LEU A 452 15.12 -7.14 -14.27
CA LEU A 452 14.25 -7.38 -15.43
C LEU A 452 13.31 -8.59 -15.21
N MET A 453 13.82 -9.68 -14.67
CA MET A 453 13.01 -10.86 -14.33
C MET A 453 11.84 -10.47 -13.40
N TRP A 454 12.11 -9.71 -12.34
CA TRP A 454 11.06 -9.26 -11.43
C TRP A 454 10.08 -8.27 -12.07
N CYS A 455 10.55 -7.37 -12.93
CA CYS A 455 9.68 -6.49 -13.69
C CYS A 455 8.64 -7.27 -14.51
N ILE A 456 9.08 -8.32 -15.20
CA ILE A 456 8.18 -9.18 -15.98
C ILE A 456 7.25 -9.98 -15.06
N LEU A 457 7.78 -10.54 -13.98
CA LEU A 457 6.99 -11.36 -13.06
C LEU A 457 5.82 -10.61 -12.43
N LEU A 458 6.01 -9.32 -12.11
CA LEU A 458 5.00 -8.47 -11.50
C LEU A 458 3.77 -8.24 -12.37
N ILE A 459 3.86 -8.35 -13.70
CA ILE A 459 2.70 -8.17 -14.58
C ILE A 459 2.04 -9.48 -15.02
N LEU A 460 2.69 -10.64 -14.83
CA LEU A 460 2.15 -11.91 -15.30
C LEU A 460 0.85 -12.29 -14.59
N LEU A 461 0.81 -12.17 -13.26
CA LEU A 461 -0.39 -12.50 -12.49
C LEU A 461 -1.57 -11.55 -12.77
N PRO A 462 -1.39 -10.21 -12.83
CA PRO A 462 -2.43 -9.31 -13.31
C PRO A 462 -2.99 -9.67 -14.69
N ILE A 463 -2.13 -10.00 -15.66
CA ILE A 463 -2.56 -10.42 -16.98
C ILE A 463 -3.40 -11.71 -16.90
N ALA A 464 -2.97 -12.70 -16.11
CA ALA A 464 -3.72 -13.95 -15.94
C ALA A 464 -5.10 -13.72 -15.31
N LEU A 465 -5.20 -12.83 -14.31
CA LEU A 465 -6.45 -12.46 -13.66
C LEU A 465 -7.41 -11.71 -14.63
N LEU A 466 -6.88 -10.89 -15.53
CA LEU A 466 -7.69 -10.23 -16.56
C LEU A 466 -8.26 -11.24 -17.57
N PHE A 467 -7.48 -12.25 -17.98
CA PHE A 467 -7.97 -13.31 -18.84
C PHE A 467 -9.03 -14.20 -18.18
N ALA A 468 -8.94 -14.39 -16.88
CA ALA A 468 -9.91 -15.17 -16.11
C ALA A 468 -11.24 -14.42 -15.90
N GLU A 469 -11.37 -13.18 -16.39
CA GLU A 469 -12.54 -12.30 -16.17
C GLU A 469 -12.94 -12.27 -14.69
N SER A 470 -11.94 -12.21 -13.82
CA SER A 470 -12.13 -12.34 -12.38
C SER A 470 -12.98 -11.19 -11.85
N SER A 471 -13.99 -11.52 -11.04
CA SER A 471 -14.81 -10.53 -10.36
C SER A 471 -13.97 -9.72 -9.37
N MET A 472 -14.45 -8.54 -8.96
CA MET A 472 -13.83 -7.72 -7.92
C MET A 472 -13.55 -8.55 -6.65
N ASN A 473 -14.48 -9.41 -6.26
CA ASN A 473 -14.34 -10.32 -5.13
C ASN A 473 -13.17 -11.31 -5.29
N SER A 474 -12.97 -11.85 -6.49
CA SER A 474 -11.85 -12.76 -6.76
C SER A 474 -10.51 -12.02 -6.69
N LEU A 475 -10.44 -10.79 -7.22
CA LEU A 475 -9.24 -9.95 -7.14
C LEU A 475 -8.87 -9.61 -5.69
N GLN A 476 -9.86 -9.24 -4.89
CA GLN A 476 -9.67 -8.96 -3.47
C GLN A 476 -9.22 -10.20 -2.67
N SER A 477 -9.65 -11.40 -3.10
CA SER A 477 -9.31 -12.67 -2.44
C SER A 477 -7.81 -12.92 -2.44
N VAL A 478 -7.09 -12.54 -3.48
CA VAL A 478 -5.63 -12.71 -3.59
C VAL A 478 -4.92 -11.96 -2.46
N SER A 479 -5.33 -10.71 -2.17
CA SER A 479 -4.78 -9.94 -1.05
C SER A 479 -5.12 -10.53 0.30
N ILE A 480 -6.36 -10.96 0.53
CA ILE A 480 -6.80 -11.57 1.80
C ILE A 480 -5.97 -12.82 2.12
N VAL A 481 -5.79 -13.71 1.13
CA VAL A 481 -5.04 -14.95 1.30
C VAL A 481 -3.57 -14.68 1.64
N ALA A 482 -2.93 -13.76 0.91
CA ALA A 482 -1.53 -13.43 1.13
C ALA A 482 -1.31 -12.68 2.45
N ALA A 483 -2.26 -11.86 2.88
CA ALA A 483 -2.17 -11.06 4.10
C ALA A 483 -2.24 -11.91 5.38
N PHE A 484 -2.90 -13.06 5.37
CA PHE A 484 -3.05 -13.87 6.58
C PHE A 484 -1.69 -14.25 7.19
N PRO A 485 -0.76 -14.91 6.48
CA PRO A 485 0.54 -15.20 7.04
C PRO A 485 1.41 -13.96 7.25
N ILE A 486 1.27 -12.94 6.43
CA ILE A 486 2.01 -11.67 6.58
C ILE A 486 1.62 -10.93 7.86
N GLY A 487 0.37 -10.95 8.26
CA GLY A 487 -0.08 -10.35 9.51
C GLY A 487 0.64 -10.95 10.72
N ILE A 488 0.89 -12.27 10.75
CA ILE A 488 1.71 -12.92 11.78
C ILE A 488 3.13 -12.36 11.77
N VAL A 489 3.73 -12.21 10.58
CA VAL A 489 5.08 -11.66 10.44
C VAL A 489 5.14 -10.19 10.88
N ILE A 490 4.12 -9.39 10.58
CA ILE A 490 3.99 -7.99 11.06
C ILE A 490 4.04 -7.95 12.60
N VAL A 491 3.26 -8.81 13.27
CA VAL A 491 3.29 -8.92 14.74
C VAL A 491 4.67 -9.36 15.24
N MET A 492 5.31 -10.32 14.58
CA MET A 492 6.67 -10.75 14.93
C MET A 492 7.68 -9.61 14.82
N ILE A 493 7.61 -8.78 13.77
CA ILE A 493 8.49 -7.60 13.60
C ILE A 493 8.23 -6.59 14.71
N ALA A 494 6.97 -6.31 15.02
CA ALA A 494 6.60 -5.38 16.09
C ALA A 494 7.15 -5.82 17.47
N VAL A 495 6.99 -7.10 17.82
CA VAL A 495 7.55 -7.68 19.06
C VAL A 495 9.09 -7.69 19.02
N SER A 496 9.70 -8.02 17.87
CA SER A 496 11.16 -7.92 17.69
C SER A 496 11.68 -6.51 17.93
N PHE A 497 11.01 -5.51 17.38
CA PHE A 497 11.36 -4.11 17.56
C PHE A 497 11.26 -3.70 19.05
N LEU A 498 10.17 -4.02 19.73
CA LEU A 498 9.99 -3.72 21.16
C LEU A 498 11.10 -4.33 22.01
N LYS A 499 11.45 -5.61 21.76
CA LYS A 499 12.54 -6.31 22.45
C LYS A 499 13.88 -5.62 22.23
N ASP A 500 14.21 -5.30 20.98
CA ASP A 500 15.49 -4.70 20.61
C ASP A 500 15.60 -3.25 21.06
N ALA A 501 14.51 -2.48 20.98
CA ALA A 501 14.44 -1.10 21.47
C ALA A 501 14.55 -1.02 23.00
N LYS A 502 13.98 -1.98 23.73
CA LYS A 502 14.15 -2.09 25.18
C LYS A 502 15.61 -2.28 25.55
N LEU A 503 16.28 -3.26 24.93
CA LEU A 503 17.72 -3.52 25.15
C LEU A 503 18.56 -2.28 24.81
N TYR A 504 18.26 -1.59 23.72
CA TYR A 504 18.96 -0.36 23.34
C TYR A 504 18.83 0.75 24.39
N LEU A 505 17.65 0.94 24.98
CA LEU A 505 17.46 1.94 26.05
C LEU A 505 18.24 1.56 27.33
N GLU A 506 18.33 0.27 27.65
CA GLU A 506 19.13 -0.23 28.77
C GLU A 506 20.65 0.00 28.53
N GLU A 507 21.13 -0.28 27.29
CA GLU A 507 22.51 0.01 26.87
C GLU A 507 22.87 1.50 27.02
N LEU A 508 21.94 2.41 26.61
CA LEU A 508 22.16 3.86 26.77
C LEU A 508 22.23 4.32 28.23
N GLN A 509 21.43 3.72 29.12
CA GLN A 509 21.44 4.03 30.54
C GLN A 509 22.72 3.53 31.22
N GLY A 510 23.13 2.28 30.93
CA GLY A 510 24.38 1.70 31.44
C GLY A 510 25.64 2.46 30.97
N GLY A 511 25.65 2.93 29.74
CA GLY A 511 26.74 3.74 29.18
C GLY A 511 26.87 5.13 29.82
N LYS A 512 25.74 5.74 30.26
CA LYS A 512 25.75 7.00 31.00
C LYS A 512 26.29 6.84 32.44
N ALA A 513 25.88 5.76 33.13
CA ALA A 513 26.37 5.47 34.49
C ALA A 513 27.89 5.30 34.52
N HIS A 514 28.47 4.56 33.58
CA HIS A 514 29.94 4.42 33.48
C HIS A 514 30.66 5.69 33.01
N GLY A 515 29.97 6.60 32.32
CA GLY A 515 30.51 7.90 31.91
C GLY A 515 30.56 8.93 33.04
N GLU A 516 29.62 8.86 33.98
CA GLU A 516 29.54 9.71 35.16
C GLU A 516 30.55 9.28 36.23
N GLU A 517 30.69 7.97 36.51
CA GLU A 517 31.74 7.44 37.40
C GLU A 517 33.16 7.81 36.96
N LYS A 518 33.43 7.89 35.64
CA LYS A 518 34.74 8.35 35.15
C LYS A 518 34.95 9.85 35.26
N LYS A 519 33.90 10.66 35.41
CA LYS A 519 34.02 12.12 35.63
C LYS A 519 34.16 12.48 37.10
N GLU A 520 33.55 11.71 37.99
CA GLU A 520 33.72 11.90 39.43
C GLU A 520 35.11 11.44 39.94
N ASN A 521 35.75 10.53 39.22
CA ASN A 521 37.09 10.02 39.55
C ASN A 521 38.23 10.77 38.81
N ARG A 522 37.97 11.92 38.21
CA ARG A 522 38.96 12.86 37.66
C ARG A 522 38.88 14.20 38.35
#